data_183726600a310ab98324df6807b70353
#
_entry.id   183726600a310ab98324df6807b70353
#
_cell.length_a   1.000
_cell.length_b   1.000
_cell.length_c   1.000
_cell.angle_alpha   90.00
_cell.angle_beta   90.00
_cell.angle_gamma   90.00
#
_symmetry.space_group_name_H-M   'P 1'
#
loop_
_entity.id
_entity.type
_entity.pdbx_description
1 polymer ?
#
loop_
_entity_poly.entity_id
_entity_poly.type
_entity_poly.pdbx_seq_one_letter_code
_entity_poly.pdbx_strand_id
1 'polypeptide(L)'
;MQYLRTALAAATAYTLVAGAAFAEPKTNLLHQWATGSDAQAIAKLGEMFTAKGGTWQQTSIAGHTANTLAKLRADVIAGNAPPAVQLKGPEIAEWNETGMTANLDELATAENWEKVVAPELLPVMKPTGSWVAAPMNIHRINWLWASPKVMKDAGVAEVPKTWAEFNAACDKVVASGKICISHSTADWTDSTVFEVVVYGMDLDLFKKAFVEGDVEAMRSDGMVKAFEQFRTMTTKYMDPGMNGRDWDTMSHLVGRGEAAFHIMGDWTLGLLTAGGFKEGTDYVCAQAPTNWGKPGFILNSDSVVFFQQKDPDYVEGQKLLASTILSPEFQTIFNQTKGSIPARLDVDLSNGFNPCQQLSQKDLQASIDGGTLVRSMAHNMTIPQKVRGAIMDTVTEFVATPDMTAQDAASAMADAAEAQM
;
A
#
# COMPACT_ATOMS: atom_id res chain seq x y z
N MET A 1 35.49 -78.25 -49.34
CA MET A 1 35.95 -77.38 -48.24
C MET A 1 35.16 -76.14 -48.31
N GLN A 2 34.08 -76.04 -47.47
CA GLN A 2 33.17 -74.90 -47.39
C GLN A 2 33.47 -74.11 -46.09
N TYR A 3 33.79 -72.86 -46.19
CA TYR A 3 33.97 -71.98 -45.03
C TYR A 3 32.64 -71.22 -44.76
N LEU A 4 32.01 -71.57 -43.70
CA LEU A 4 30.90 -70.77 -43.11
C LEU A 4 31.50 -69.53 -42.48
N ARG A 5 31.04 -68.34 -42.88
CA ARG A 5 31.29 -67.06 -42.20
C ARG A 5 30.04 -66.70 -41.42
N THR A 6 30.11 -66.75 -40.09
CA THR A 6 29.12 -66.27 -39.17
C THR A 6 29.35 -64.76 -38.96
N ALA A 7 28.40 -63.94 -39.39
CA ALA A 7 28.41 -62.50 -39.09
C ALA A 7 27.65 -62.28 -37.79
N LEU A 8 28.37 -61.78 -36.77
CA LEU A 8 27.75 -61.25 -35.48
C LEU A 8 27.27 -59.84 -35.72
N ALA A 9 25.96 -59.63 -35.69
CA ALA A 9 25.36 -58.30 -35.67
C ALA A 9 25.29 -57.82 -34.22
N ALA A 10 26.11 -56.84 -33.88
CA ALA A 10 26.03 -56.14 -32.61
C ALA A 10 24.91 -55.07 -32.70
N ALA A 11 23.77 -55.28 -32.00
CA ALA A 11 22.71 -54.32 -31.86
C ALA A 11 23.08 -53.35 -30.72
N THR A 12 23.48 -52.14 -31.07
CA THR A 12 23.72 -51.06 -30.11
C THR A 12 22.36 -50.46 -29.73
N ALA A 13 21.87 -50.77 -28.54
CA ALA A 13 20.69 -50.13 -27.96
C ALA A 13 21.05 -48.71 -27.52
N TYR A 14 20.59 -47.70 -28.26
CA TYR A 14 20.59 -46.33 -27.80
C TYR A 14 19.46 -46.17 -26.79
N THR A 15 19.79 -46.12 -25.50
CA THR A 15 18.87 -45.63 -24.45
C THR A 15 18.75 -44.14 -24.62
N LEU A 16 17.62 -43.69 -25.19
CA LEU A 16 17.15 -42.31 -25.09
C LEU A 16 16.84 -42.05 -23.61
N VAL A 17 17.76 -41.43 -22.91
CA VAL A 17 17.46 -40.77 -21.64
C VAL A 17 16.62 -39.57 -22.03
N ALA A 18 15.29 -39.68 -21.91
CA ALA A 18 14.41 -38.55 -21.93
C ALA A 18 14.79 -37.67 -20.72
N GLY A 19 15.60 -36.66 -20.95
CA GLY A 19 15.86 -35.63 -19.97
C GLY A 19 14.50 -35.03 -19.59
N ALA A 20 14.10 -35.15 -18.32
CA ALA A 20 12.96 -34.37 -17.80
C ALA A 20 13.32 -32.91 -18.09
N ALA A 21 12.58 -32.25 -18.97
CA ALA A 21 12.68 -30.82 -19.14
C ALA A 21 12.21 -30.20 -17.81
N PHE A 22 13.15 -29.70 -17.05
CA PHE A 22 12.79 -28.90 -15.86
C PHE A 22 12.13 -27.62 -16.35
N ALA A 23 11.03 -27.24 -15.71
CA ALA A 23 10.38 -25.96 -15.97
C ALA A 23 11.38 -24.84 -15.70
N GLU A 24 11.45 -23.84 -16.61
CA GLU A 24 12.25 -22.64 -16.41
C GLU A 24 11.35 -21.59 -15.75
N PRO A 25 11.53 -21.28 -14.45
CA PRO A 25 10.65 -20.35 -13.75
C PRO A 25 10.58 -19.01 -14.47
N LYS A 26 9.38 -18.56 -14.83
CA LYS A 26 9.16 -17.24 -15.44
C LYS A 26 7.96 -16.55 -14.86
N THR A 27 7.96 -15.22 -14.86
CA THR A 27 6.83 -14.40 -14.41
C THR A 27 6.62 -13.18 -15.28
N ASN A 28 5.42 -12.63 -15.23
CA ASN A 28 5.09 -11.27 -15.65
C ASN A 28 4.23 -10.65 -14.57
N LEU A 29 4.80 -9.74 -13.79
CA LEU A 29 4.09 -9.05 -12.72
C LEU A 29 3.38 -7.80 -13.28
N LEU A 30 2.06 -7.78 -13.22
CA LEU A 30 1.25 -6.59 -13.49
C LEU A 30 1.15 -5.73 -12.22
N HIS A 31 1.57 -4.46 -12.30
CA HIS A 31 1.59 -3.55 -11.13
C HIS A 31 1.49 -2.08 -11.55
N GLN A 32 1.30 -1.18 -10.55
CA GLN A 32 1.15 0.28 -10.75
C GLN A 32 2.40 1.10 -10.48
N TRP A 33 3.47 0.54 -9.97
CA TRP A 33 4.68 1.25 -9.51
C TRP A 33 5.61 1.59 -10.67
N ALA A 34 5.38 2.76 -11.31
CA ALA A 34 6.08 3.17 -12.52
C ALA A 34 7.25 4.13 -12.25
N THR A 35 7.28 4.82 -11.10
CA THR A 35 8.23 5.91 -10.82
C THR A 35 8.74 5.89 -9.37
N GLY A 36 9.79 6.68 -9.10
CA GLY A 36 10.29 6.98 -7.76
C GLY A 36 10.82 5.76 -7.00
N SER A 37 10.70 5.79 -5.67
CA SER A 37 11.11 4.70 -4.77
C SER A 37 10.33 3.41 -5.02
N ASP A 38 9.12 3.51 -5.53
CA ASP A 38 8.26 2.39 -5.88
C ASP A 38 8.85 1.55 -7.01
N ALA A 39 9.27 2.22 -8.11
CA ALA A 39 9.93 1.55 -9.23
C ALA A 39 11.29 0.96 -8.82
N GLN A 40 12.02 1.63 -7.92
CA GLN A 40 13.28 1.11 -7.38
C GLN A 40 13.06 -0.15 -6.54
N ALA A 41 12.04 -0.14 -5.68
CA ALA A 41 11.72 -1.30 -4.83
C ALA A 41 11.32 -2.53 -5.65
N ILE A 42 10.48 -2.36 -6.70
CA ILE A 42 10.07 -3.48 -7.54
C ILE A 42 11.22 -3.99 -8.43
N ALA A 43 12.15 -3.12 -8.82
CA ALA A 43 13.36 -3.54 -9.53
C ALA A 43 14.20 -4.51 -8.69
N LYS A 44 14.27 -4.31 -7.36
CA LYS A 44 14.94 -5.25 -6.45
C LYS A 44 14.29 -6.64 -6.45
N LEU A 45 12.95 -6.70 -6.52
CA LEU A 45 12.26 -7.99 -6.67
C LEU A 45 12.68 -8.71 -7.95
N GLY A 46 12.75 -7.98 -9.09
CA GLY A 46 13.18 -8.53 -10.36
C GLY A 46 14.62 -9.02 -10.34
N GLU A 47 15.54 -8.27 -9.73
CA GLU A 47 16.94 -8.65 -9.53
C GLU A 47 17.04 -9.95 -8.72
N MET A 48 16.32 -10.04 -7.59
CA MET A 48 16.34 -11.21 -6.71
C MET A 48 15.71 -12.45 -7.36
N PHE A 49 14.60 -12.27 -8.08
CA PHE A 49 13.94 -13.34 -8.83
C PHE A 49 14.88 -13.91 -9.89
N THR A 50 15.56 -13.04 -10.63
CA THR A 50 16.53 -13.42 -11.67
C THR A 50 17.76 -14.11 -11.06
N ALA A 51 18.28 -13.61 -9.93
CA ALA A 51 19.40 -14.22 -9.23
C ALA A 51 19.09 -15.65 -8.74
N LYS A 52 17.80 -15.97 -8.51
CA LYS A 52 17.34 -17.32 -8.17
C LYS A 52 17.03 -18.20 -9.39
N GLY A 53 17.39 -17.75 -10.59
CA GLY A 53 17.26 -18.51 -11.85
C GLY A 53 15.94 -18.30 -12.59
N GLY A 54 15.12 -17.32 -12.19
CA GLY A 54 13.87 -17.01 -12.87
C GLY A 54 14.03 -16.01 -14.02
N THR A 55 13.17 -16.10 -15.03
CA THR A 55 13.03 -15.10 -16.10
C THR A 55 11.99 -14.05 -15.69
N TRP A 56 12.48 -12.84 -15.40
CA TRP A 56 11.65 -11.72 -14.94
C TRP A 56 11.06 -10.91 -16.08
N GLN A 57 9.75 -10.70 -16.04
CA GLN A 57 9.03 -9.70 -16.83
C GLN A 57 8.08 -8.92 -15.90
N GLN A 58 7.80 -7.68 -16.28
CA GLN A 58 6.79 -6.86 -15.59
C GLN A 58 6.01 -6.00 -16.57
N THR A 59 4.76 -5.73 -16.22
CA THR A 59 3.89 -4.79 -16.92
C THR A 59 3.49 -3.70 -15.92
N SER A 60 4.07 -2.51 -16.08
CA SER A 60 3.76 -1.36 -15.24
C SER A 60 2.69 -0.48 -15.88
N ILE A 61 1.62 -0.20 -15.15
CA ILE A 61 0.53 0.69 -15.58
C ILE A 61 0.59 1.96 -14.75
N ALA A 62 1.01 3.05 -15.37
CA ALA A 62 1.04 4.35 -14.70
C ALA A 62 -0.38 4.82 -14.31
N GLY A 63 -0.47 5.52 -13.19
CA GLY A 63 -1.73 6.00 -12.62
C GLY A 63 -2.18 5.19 -11.41
N HIS A 64 -3.49 5.14 -11.17
CA HIS A 64 -4.04 4.52 -9.96
C HIS A 64 -4.33 3.03 -10.12
N THR A 65 -4.61 2.36 -9.00
CA THR A 65 -5.08 0.97 -8.93
C THR A 65 -6.20 0.67 -9.95
N ALA A 66 -7.10 1.63 -10.19
CA ALA A 66 -8.20 1.48 -11.15
C ALA A 66 -7.72 1.13 -12.57
N ASN A 67 -6.62 1.73 -13.05
CA ASN A 67 -6.05 1.45 -14.37
C ASN A 67 -5.47 0.02 -14.45
N THR A 68 -4.77 -0.41 -13.39
CA THR A 68 -4.24 -1.78 -13.27
C THR A 68 -5.38 -2.80 -13.26
N LEU A 69 -6.46 -2.53 -12.54
CA LEU A 69 -7.65 -3.39 -12.51
C LEU A 69 -8.38 -3.43 -13.85
N ALA A 70 -8.48 -2.31 -14.56
CA ALA A 70 -9.07 -2.28 -15.91
C ALA A 70 -8.25 -3.16 -16.88
N LYS A 71 -6.92 -3.07 -16.83
CA LYS A 71 -6.01 -3.92 -17.62
C LYS A 71 -6.18 -5.40 -17.24
N LEU A 72 -6.18 -5.71 -15.94
CA LEU A 72 -6.39 -7.08 -15.46
C LEU A 72 -7.70 -7.67 -15.98
N ARG A 73 -8.81 -6.93 -15.85
CA ARG A 73 -10.13 -7.39 -16.35
C ARG A 73 -10.10 -7.66 -17.85
N ALA A 74 -9.48 -6.76 -18.64
CA ALA A 74 -9.34 -6.94 -20.08
C ALA A 74 -8.53 -8.21 -20.42
N ASP A 75 -7.42 -8.45 -19.74
CA ASP A 75 -6.58 -9.64 -19.96
C ASP A 75 -7.29 -10.93 -19.58
N VAL A 76 -8.03 -10.94 -18.48
CA VAL A 76 -8.84 -12.09 -18.06
C VAL A 76 -9.94 -12.39 -19.06
N ILE A 77 -10.66 -11.38 -19.56
CA ILE A 77 -11.70 -11.56 -20.58
C ILE A 77 -11.10 -12.12 -21.89
N ALA A 78 -9.89 -11.70 -22.24
CA ALA A 78 -9.14 -12.21 -23.40
C ALA A 78 -8.56 -13.63 -23.19
N GLY A 79 -8.70 -14.22 -22.00
CA GLY A 79 -8.12 -15.53 -21.66
C GLY A 79 -6.60 -15.51 -21.40
N ASN A 80 -6.03 -14.34 -21.16
CA ASN A 80 -4.60 -14.09 -20.96
C ASN A 80 -4.31 -13.52 -19.58
N ALA A 81 -4.93 -14.09 -18.52
CA ALA A 81 -4.67 -13.66 -17.14
C ALA A 81 -3.16 -13.64 -16.85
N PRO A 82 -2.60 -12.52 -16.34
CA PRO A 82 -1.19 -12.46 -15.99
C PRO A 82 -0.90 -13.42 -14.83
N PRO A 83 0.31 -14.03 -14.76
CA PRO A 83 0.64 -14.98 -13.71
C PRO A 83 0.68 -14.37 -12.32
N ALA A 84 0.98 -13.07 -12.21
CA ALA A 84 1.10 -12.35 -10.95
C ALA A 84 0.58 -10.91 -11.10
N VAL A 85 -0.15 -10.42 -10.11
CA VAL A 85 -0.77 -9.08 -10.11
C VAL A 85 -0.67 -8.45 -8.73
N GLN A 86 -0.31 -7.17 -8.67
CA GLN A 86 -0.43 -6.38 -7.44
C GLN A 86 -1.90 -6.07 -7.17
N LEU A 87 -2.44 -6.61 -6.09
CA LEU A 87 -3.80 -6.34 -5.60
C LEU A 87 -3.81 -6.09 -4.08
N LYS A 88 -4.92 -5.57 -3.58
CA LYS A 88 -5.09 -5.20 -2.17
C LYS A 88 -6.48 -5.57 -1.65
N GLY A 89 -6.57 -5.77 -0.35
CA GLY A 89 -7.82 -5.85 0.39
C GLY A 89 -8.93 -6.70 -0.26
N PRO A 90 -10.15 -6.15 -0.39
CA PRO A 90 -11.30 -6.86 -0.93
C PRO A 90 -11.12 -7.38 -2.37
N GLU A 91 -10.30 -6.72 -3.19
CA GLU A 91 -10.04 -7.16 -4.56
C GLU A 91 -9.47 -8.58 -4.62
N ILE A 92 -8.68 -8.97 -3.61
CA ILE A 92 -8.11 -10.32 -3.51
C ILE A 92 -9.24 -11.34 -3.32
N ALA A 93 -10.21 -11.03 -2.46
CA ALA A 93 -11.37 -11.90 -2.23
C ALA A 93 -12.27 -11.97 -3.46
N GLU A 94 -12.56 -10.83 -4.10
CA GLU A 94 -13.36 -10.74 -5.33
C GLU A 94 -12.79 -11.64 -6.44
N TRP A 95 -11.49 -11.57 -6.70
CA TRP A 95 -10.84 -12.43 -7.69
C TRP A 95 -10.78 -13.90 -7.26
N ASN A 96 -10.61 -14.17 -5.96
CA ASN A 96 -10.61 -15.54 -5.45
C ASN A 96 -11.99 -16.20 -5.61
N GLU A 97 -13.08 -15.48 -5.39
CA GLU A 97 -14.45 -15.96 -5.60
C GLU A 97 -14.73 -16.37 -7.06
N THR A 98 -14.02 -15.79 -8.03
CA THR A 98 -14.12 -16.21 -9.44
C THR A 98 -13.48 -17.58 -9.70
N GLY A 99 -12.73 -18.13 -8.74
CA GLY A 99 -11.97 -19.37 -8.89
C GLY A 99 -10.74 -19.25 -9.79
N MET A 100 -10.29 -18.04 -10.10
CA MET A 100 -9.15 -17.81 -11.02
C MET A 100 -7.80 -17.70 -10.33
N THR A 101 -7.77 -17.58 -9.00
CA THR A 101 -6.52 -17.48 -8.26
C THR A 101 -5.85 -18.84 -8.10
N ALA A 102 -4.51 -18.84 -8.08
CA ALA A 102 -3.70 -20.02 -7.80
C ALA A 102 -3.64 -20.30 -6.30
N ASN A 103 -3.63 -21.58 -5.92
CA ASN A 103 -3.45 -22.00 -4.54
C ASN A 103 -1.96 -22.11 -4.19
N LEU A 104 -1.56 -21.50 -3.08
CA LEU A 104 -0.18 -21.50 -2.57
C LEU A 104 -0.02 -22.27 -1.25
N ASP A 105 -1.01 -23.03 -0.80
CA ASP A 105 -1.01 -23.69 0.52
C ASP A 105 0.17 -24.62 0.74
N GLU A 106 0.57 -25.38 -0.31
CA GLU A 106 1.71 -26.29 -0.24
C GLU A 106 3.01 -25.51 0.08
N LEU A 107 3.26 -24.42 -0.65
CA LEU A 107 4.41 -23.55 -0.45
C LEU A 107 4.34 -22.84 0.91
N ALA A 108 3.19 -22.29 1.24
CA ALA A 108 2.96 -21.59 2.50
C ALA A 108 3.20 -22.49 3.72
N THR A 109 2.80 -23.76 3.61
CA THR A 109 3.04 -24.78 4.65
C THR A 109 4.52 -25.11 4.76
N ALA A 110 5.20 -25.35 3.61
CA ALA A 110 6.63 -25.68 3.57
C ALA A 110 7.50 -24.56 4.17
N GLU A 111 7.13 -23.31 3.94
CA GLU A 111 7.86 -22.12 4.41
C GLU A 111 7.30 -21.50 5.71
N ASN A 112 6.29 -22.14 6.34
CA ASN A 112 5.68 -21.72 7.60
C ASN A 112 5.12 -20.28 7.60
N TRP A 113 4.48 -19.84 6.51
CA TRP A 113 3.96 -18.47 6.36
C TRP A 113 2.99 -18.05 7.45
N GLU A 114 2.15 -18.98 7.92
CA GLU A 114 1.19 -18.77 9.02
C GLU A 114 1.83 -18.24 10.32
N LYS A 115 3.11 -18.57 10.55
CA LYS A 115 3.83 -18.18 11.77
C LYS A 115 4.60 -16.88 11.61
N VAL A 116 4.94 -16.52 10.38
CA VAL A 116 5.85 -15.38 10.13
C VAL A 116 5.14 -14.16 9.57
N VAL A 117 4.00 -14.34 8.89
CA VAL A 117 3.20 -13.22 8.36
C VAL A 117 2.35 -12.64 9.48
N ALA A 118 2.24 -11.29 9.52
CA ALA A 118 1.42 -10.59 10.51
C ALA A 118 -0.04 -11.08 10.47
N PRO A 119 -0.62 -11.48 11.62
CA PRO A 119 -1.97 -12.04 11.69
C PRO A 119 -3.05 -11.14 11.08
N GLU A 120 -2.85 -9.83 11.11
CA GLU A 120 -3.77 -8.82 10.56
C GLU A 120 -3.92 -8.92 9.04
N LEU A 121 -2.94 -9.52 8.36
CA LEU A 121 -2.93 -9.73 6.91
C LEU A 121 -3.55 -11.07 6.51
N LEU A 122 -3.60 -12.06 7.40
CA LEU A 122 -4.07 -13.42 7.06
C LEU A 122 -5.47 -13.43 6.43
N PRO A 123 -6.49 -12.70 6.96
CA PRO A 123 -7.82 -12.71 6.34
C PRO A 123 -7.85 -12.15 4.92
N VAL A 124 -6.87 -11.32 4.55
CA VAL A 124 -6.74 -10.74 3.20
C VAL A 124 -5.99 -11.70 2.28
N MET A 125 -4.92 -12.34 2.77
CA MET A 125 -4.11 -13.28 1.97
C MET A 125 -4.79 -14.63 1.77
N LYS A 126 -5.74 -14.98 2.67
CA LYS A 126 -6.46 -16.25 2.73
C LYS A 126 -7.98 -16.02 2.80
N PRO A 127 -8.63 -15.36 1.85
CA PRO A 127 -10.03 -14.94 1.97
C PRO A 127 -11.01 -16.12 2.15
N THR A 128 -10.68 -17.32 1.63
CA THR A 128 -11.46 -18.55 1.79
C THR A 128 -10.73 -19.63 2.60
N GLY A 129 -9.70 -19.25 3.35
CA GLY A 129 -8.87 -20.15 4.14
C GLY A 129 -7.63 -20.68 3.43
N SER A 130 -7.51 -20.53 2.09
CA SER A 130 -6.35 -20.92 1.29
C SER A 130 -5.52 -19.70 0.89
N TRP A 131 -4.20 -19.84 0.90
CA TRP A 131 -3.28 -18.81 0.46
C TRP A 131 -3.38 -18.58 -1.06
N VAL A 132 -3.63 -17.34 -1.46
CA VAL A 132 -3.74 -16.91 -2.87
C VAL A 132 -2.88 -15.69 -3.17
N ALA A 133 -2.26 -15.11 -2.14
CA ALA A 133 -1.46 -13.90 -2.24
C ALA A 133 -0.26 -13.94 -1.29
N ALA A 134 0.79 -13.20 -1.65
CA ALA A 134 1.98 -12.97 -0.83
C ALA A 134 2.10 -11.49 -0.49
N PRO A 135 2.05 -11.08 0.80
CA PRO A 135 2.19 -9.68 1.20
C PRO A 135 3.65 -9.22 1.13
N MET A 136 3.86 -8.01 0.60
CA MET A 136 5.19 -7.43 0.45
C MET A 136 5.58 -6.52 1.62
N ASN A 137 4.59 -5.91 2.28
CA ASN A 137 4.83 -4.89 3.29
C ASN A 137 3.61 -4.69 4.21
N ILE A 138 3.83 -3.86 5.23
CA ILE A 138 2.78 -3.14 5.95
C ILE A 138 3.11 -1.66 5.86
N HIS A 139 2.19 -0.87 5.33
CA HIS A 139 2.22 0.58 5.30
C HIS A 139 1.43 1.17 6.47
N ARG A 140 1.96 2.22 7.04
CA ARG A 140 1.22 3.14 7.92
C ARG A 140 0.78 4.35 7.13
N ILE A 141 -0.52 4.64 7.12
CA ILE A 141 -1.10 5.75 6.37
C ILE A 141 -1.08 7.05 7.19
N ASN A 142 -1.41 6.97 8.47
CA ASN A 142 -1.61 8.12 9.35
C ASN A 142 -0.31 8.73 9.91
N TRP A 143 0.66 9.00 9.03
CA TRP A 143 1.84 9.75 9.39
C TRP A 143 1.63 11.25 9.26
N LEU A 144 2.23 12.00 10.17
CA LEU A 144 2.50 13.43 10.07
C LEU A 144 4.01 13.62 9.89
N TRP A 145 4.42 13.97 8.70
CA TRP A 145 5.79 14.38 8.39
C TRP A 145 5.92 15.86 8.71
N ALA A 146 6.87 16.25 9.53
CA ALA A 146 7.01 17.62 9.99
C ALA A 146 8.42 18.16 9.74
N SER A 147 8.52 19.45 9.37
CA SER A 147 9.79 20.14 9.20
C SER A 147 10.21 20.85 10.50
N PRO A 148 11.25 20.37 11.21
CA PRO A 148 11.74 21.03 12.41
C PRO A 148 12.12 22.50 12.16
N LYS A 149 12.65 22.79 10.97
CA LYS A 149 13.03 24.13 10.57
C LYS A 149 11.82 25.06 10.50
N VAL A 150 10.77 24.69 9.75
CA VAL A 150 9.59 25.53 9.57
C VAL A 150 8.84 25.71 10.89
N MET A 151 8.70 24.63 11.67
CA MET A 151 8.10 24.67 13.01
C MET A 151 8.83 25.69 13.91
N LYS A 152 10.16 25.62 13.98
CA LYS A 152 10.98 26.53 14.77
C LYS A 152 10.80 27.98 14.30
N ASP A 153 10.90 28.24 12.99
CA ASP A 153 10.78 29.57 12.40
C ASP A 153 9.39 30.19 12.69
N ALA A 154 8.33 29.38 12.79
CA ALA A 154 6.97 29.78 13.10
C ALA A 154 6.64 29.79 14.61
N GLY A 155 7.58 29.44 15.49
CA GLY A 155 7.36 29.36 16.93
C GLY A 155 6.44 28.21 17.37
N VAL A 156 6.46 27.08 16.64
CA VAL A 156 5.82 25.82 16.99
C VAL A 156 6.86 24.94 17.68
N ALA A 157 6.70 24.71 18.99
CA ALA A 157 7.72 24.04 19.80
C ALA A 157 7.73 22.52 19.63
N GLU A 158 6.56 21.90 19.46
CA GLU A 158 6.39 20.44 19.37
C GLU A 158 5.48 20.07 18.20
N VAL A 159 5.63 18.86 17.71
CA VAL A 159 4.69 18.29 16.73
C VAL A 159 3.32 18.14 17.36
N PRO A 160 2.25 18.67 16.75
CA PRO A 160 0.90 18.65 17.30
C PRO A 160 0.36 17.22 17.42
N LYS A 161 -0.32 16.91 18.52
CA LYS A 161 -0.87 15.57 18.83
C LYS A 161 -2.39 15.51 18.71
N THR A 162 -3.07 16.66 18.78
CA THR A 162 -4.53 16.79 18.63
C THR A 162 -4.87 17.71 17.47
N TRP A 163 -6.08 17.60 16.92
CA TRP A 163 -6.50 18.50 15.84
C TRP A 163 -6.57 19.98 16.28
N ALA A 164 -6.89 20.24 17.55
CA ALA A 164 -6.84 21.59 18.09
C ALA A 164 -5.41 22.16 18.12
N GLU A 165 -4.43 21.38 18.58
CA GLU A 165 -3.01 21.76 18.54
C GLU A 165 -2.51 21.92 17.11
N PHE A 166 -2.94 21.04 16.18
CA PHE A 166 -2.58 21.11 14.78
C PHE A 166 -3.08 22.42 14.13
N ASN A 167 -4.35 22.78 14.37
CA ASN A 167 -4.91 24.03 13.86
C ASN A 167 -4.16 25.24 14.44
N ALA A 168 -3.86 25.24 15.75
CA ALA A 168 -3.11 26.32 16.38
C ALA A 168 -1.65 26.42 15.85
N ALA A 169 -1.01 25.29 15.53
CA ALA A 169 0.30 25.26 14.91
C ALA A 169 0.24 25.81 13.49
N CYS A 170 -0.76 25.39 12.70
CA CYS A 170 -0.96 25.88 11.33
C CYS A 170 -1.26 27.39 11.30
N ASP A 171 -2.03 27.93 12.26
CA ASP A 171 -2.26 29.37 12.35
C ASP A 171 -0.97 30.16 12.53
N LYS A 172 -0.03 29.66 13.34
CA LYS A 172 1.28 30.28 13.49
C LYS A 172 2.13 30.18 12.22
N VAL A 173 2.12 29.00 11.57
CA VAL A 173 2.88 28.78 10.33
C VAL A 173 2.38 29.71 9.22
N VAL A 174 1.08 29.79 8.99
CA VAL A 174 0.48 30.69 8.00
C VAL A 174 0.76 32.14 8.32
N ALA A 175 0.66 32.56 9.60
CA ALA A 175 1.00 33.90 10.03
C ALA A 175 2.48 34.28 9.79
N SER A 176 3.39 33.27 9.74
CA SER A 176 4.79 33.45 9.38
C SER A 176 5.05 33.54 7.87
N GLY A 177 4.01 33.43 7.04
CA GLY A 177 4.11 33.43 5.57
C GLY A 177 4.61 32.12 4.97
N LYS A 178 4.53 31.01 5.71
CA LYS A 178 4.93 29.68 5.26
C LYS A 178 3.73 28.78 4.95
N ILE A 179 3.96 27.76 4.13
CA ILE A 179 2.97 26.70 3.86
C ILE A 179 2.83 25.84 5.11
N CYS A 180 1.58 25.71 5.63
CA CYS A 180 1.37 24.79 6.75
C CYS A 180 1.33 23.33 6.28
N ILE A 181 0.48 23.00 5.32
CA ILE A 181 0.30 21.64 4.82
C ILE A 181 0.72 21.58 3.36
N SER A 182 1.75 20.80 3.03
CA SER A 182 2.01 20.41 1.65
C SER A 182 1.03 19.32 1.23
N HIS A 183 0.35 19.53 0.10
CA HIS A 183 -0.68 18.62 -0.40
C HIS A 183 -0.74 18.66 -1.93
N SER A 184 -1.20 17.57 -2.55
CA SER A 184 -1.48 17.46 -3.97
C SER A 184 -2.96 17.12 -4.17
N THR A 185 -3.58 17.66 -5.20
CA THR A 185 -4.97 17.35 -5.52
C THR A 185 -5.05 16.14 -6.46
N ALA A 186 -5.30 15.00 -5.87
CA ALA A 186 -5.69 13.77 -6.55
C ALA A 186 -6.70 13.05 -5.64
N ASP A 187 -7.60 12.29 -6.21
CA ASP A 187 -8.65 11.56 -5.48
C ASP A 187 -8.11 10.77 -4.29
N TRP A 188 -7.03 10.04 -4.48
CA TRP A 188 -6.40 9.21 -3.45
C TRP A 188 -5.66 10.04 -2.38
N THR A 189 -5.06 11.19 -2.74
CA THR A 189 -4.37 12.06 -1.77
C THR A 189 -5.36 12.80 -0.89
N ASP A 190 -6.43 13.35 -1.48
CA ASP A 190 -7.52 13.99 -0.75
C ASP A 190 -8.17 13.01 0.23
N SER A 191 -8.48 11.80 -0.26
CA SER A 191 -9.08 10.74 0.54
C SER A 191 -8.16 10.22 1.63
N THR A 192 -6.83 10.16 1.39
CA THR A 192 -5.85 9.81 2.41
C THR A 192 -5.87 10.79 3.58
N VAL A 193 -5.88 12.10 3.29
CA VAL A 193 -5.95 13.10 4.36
C VAL A 193 -7.31 13.07 5.06
N PHE A 194 -8.39 12.91 4.30
CA PHE A 194 -9.73 12.85 4.86
C PHE A 194 -9.93 11.63 5.79
N GLU A 195 -9.49 10.43 5.38
CA GLU A 195 -9.59 9.26 6.26
C GLU A 195 -8.76 9.42 7.55
N VAL A 196 -7.60 10.09 7.47
CA VAL A 196 -6.78 10.41 8.65
C VAL A 196 -7.50 11.41 9.57
N VAL A 197 -8.22 12.38 9.00
CA VAL A 197 -9.04 13.32 9.79
C VAL A 197 -10.15 12.57 10.50
N VAL A 198 -10.97 11.77 9.80
CA VAL A 198 -12.06 10.99 10.40
C VAL A 198 -11.53 10.07 11.50
N TYR A 199 -10.47 9.31 11.21
CA TYR A 199 -9.82 8.43 12.18
C TYR A 199 -9.34 9.16 13.42
N GLY A 200 -8.66 10.28 13.24
CA GLY A 200 -8.11 11.06 14.35
C GLY A 200 -9.17 11.81 15.18
N MET A 201 -10.31 12.12 14.59
CA MET A 201 -11.42 12.74 15.30
C MET A 201 -12.23 11.72 16.09
N ASP A 202 -12.61 10.61 15.47
CA ASP A 202 -13.47 9.58 16.06
C ASP A 202 -13.18 8.20 15.46
N LEU A 203 -12.56 7.35 16.26
CA LEU A 203 -12.20 5.97 15.85
C LEU A 203 -13.45 5.11 15.57
N ASP A 204 -14.51 5.25 16.37
CA ASP A 204 -15.72 4.45 16.21
C ASP A 204 -16.50 4.87 14.95
N LEU A 205 -16.53 6.17 14.68
CA LEU A 205 -17.06 6.69 13.41
C LEU A 205 -16.30 6.11 12.21
N PHE A 206 -14.96 6.11 12.26
CA PHE A 206 -14.14 5.54 11.19
C PHE A 206 -14.48 4.06 10.95
N LYS A 207 -14.56 3.26 12.02
CA LYS A 207 -14.89 1.84 11.92
C LYS A 207 -16.25 1.62 11.26
N LYS A 208 -17.29 2.31 11.74
CA LYS A 208 -18.63 2.20 11.19
C LYS A 208 -18.69 2.63 9.73
N ALA A 209 -18.24 3.85 9.44
CA ALA A 209 -18.36 4.42 8.10
C ALA A 209 -17.47 3.70 7.07
N PHE A 210 -16.19 3.45 7.39
CA PHE A 210 -15.18 3.06 6.41
C PHE A 210 -14.75 1.59 6.49
N VAL A 211 -15.05 0.89 7.58
CA VAL A 211 -14.77 -0.55 7.67
C VAL A 211 -16.05 -1.38 7.48
N GLU A 212 -17.16 -0.95 8.12
CA GLU A 212 -18.45 -1.64 8.06
C GLU A 212 -19.33 -1.15 6.90
N GLY A 213 -19.03 0.03 6.33
CA GLY A 213 -19.81 0.61 5.23
C GLY A 213 -21.16 1.19 5.68
N ASP A 214 -21.29 1.57 6.95
CA ASP A 214 -22.53 2.10 7.51
C ASP A 214 -22.83 3.50 6.97
N VAL A 215 -23.85 3.60 6.11
CA VAL A 215 -24.28 4.87 5.47
C VAL A 215 -24.84 5.87 6.48
N GLU A 216 -25.45 5.41 7.56
CA GLU A 216 -25.95 6.31 8.61
C GLU A 216 -24.78 6.94 9.38
N ALA A 217 -23.71 6.19 9.60
CA ALA A 217 -22.47 6.76 10.13
C ALA A 217 -21.88 7.83 9.20
N MET A 218 -21.96 7.62 7.87
CA MET A 218 -21.52 8.61 6.87
C MET A 218 -22.35 9.88 6.87
N ARG A 219 -23.66 9.84 7.26
CA ARG A 219 -24.56 11.02 7.38
C ARG A 219 -24.47 11.71 8.74
N SER A 220 -23.77 11.13 9.70
CA SER A 220 -23.80 11.59 11.10
C SER A 220 -23.19 12.98 11.31
N ASP A 221 -23.56 13.63 12.42
CA ASP A 221 -22.93 14.88 12.87
C ASP A 221 -21.41 14.73 13.07
N GLY A 222 -20.94 13.54 13.39
CA GLY A 222 -19.52 13.23 13.49
C GLY A 222 -18.80 13.36 12.14
N MET A 223 -19.41 12.88 11.07
CA MET A 223 -18.88 13.00 9.71
C MET A 223 -18.94 14.47 9.23
N VAL A 224 -20.01 15.20 9.56
CA VAL A 224 -20.10 16.64 9.26
C VAL A 224 -18.94 17.39 9.90
N LYS A 225 -18.64 17.14 11.18
CA LYS A 225 -17.48 17.75 11.87
C LYS A 225 -16.14 17.37 11.23
N ALA A 226 -16.00 16.14 10.71
CA ALA A 226 -14.79 15.73 9.98
C ALA A 226 -14.64 16.53 8.66
N PHE A 227 -15.72 16.75 7.92
CA PHE A 227 -15.72 17.61 6.75
C PHE A 227 -15.43 19.08 7.10
N GLU A 228 -15.94 19.60 8.21
CA GLU A 228 -15.62 20.96 8.71
C GLU A 228 -14.13 21.12 9.01
N GLN A 229 -13.52 20.12 9.69
CA GLN A 229 -12.06 20.10 9.93
C GLN A 229 -11.30 20.02 8.61
N PHE A 230 -11.72 19.16 7.68
CA PHE A 230 -11.09 19.03 6.37
C PHE A 230 -11.23 20.32 5.54
N ARG A 231 -12.40 20.99 5.57
CA ARG A 231 -12.60 22.32 4.94
C ARG A 231 -11.63 23.36 5.47
N THR A 232 -11.44 23.39 6.79
CA THR A 232 -10.47 24.30 7.42
C THR A 232 -9.06 24.03 6.89
N MET A 233 -8.67 22.76 6.72
CA MET A 233 -7.36 22.39 6.19
C MET A 233 -7.21 22.81 4.73
N THR A 234 -8.19 22.49 3.88
CA THR A 234 -8.11 22.73 2.43
C THR A 234 -8.15 24.19 2.06
N THR A 235 -8.89 25.04 2.82
CA THR A 235 -9.05 26.46 2.49
C THR A 235 -8.06 27.37 3.20
N LYS A 236 -7.54 26.97 4.37
CA LYS A 236 -6.72 27.86 5.21
C LYS A 236 -5.25 27.40 5.31
N TYR A 237 -4.99 26.10 5.30
CA TYR A 237 -3.69 25.55 5.68
C TYR A 237 -2.93 24.86 4.54
N MET A 238 -3.62 24.31 3.55
CA MET A 238 -3.00 23.67 2.41
C MET A 238 -2.35 24.69 1.45
N ASP A 239 -1.31 24.24 0.74
CA ASP A 239 -0.62 25.05 -0.26
C ASP A 239 -1.61 25.50 -1.36
N PRO A 240 -1.79 26.80 -1.59
CA PRO A 240 -2.62 27.30 -2.69
C PRO A 240 -2.18 26.82 -4.07
N GLY A 241 -0.89 26.42 -4.21
CA GLY A 241 -0.31 25.87 -5.43
C GLY A 241 -0.41 24.35 -5.56
N MET A 242 -1.23 23.66 -4.74
CA MET A 242 -1.34 22.20 -4.72
C MET A 242 -1.92 21.59 -6.02
N ASN A 243 -2.71 22.39 -6.78
CA ASN A 243 -3.36 21.90 -7.99
C ASN A 243 -2.34 21.55 -9.09
N GLY A 244 -2.47 20.35 -9.63
CA GLY A 244 -1.64 19.86 -10.73
C GLY A 244 -0.22 19.46 -10.34
N ARG A 245 0.10 19.40 -9.05
CA ARG A 245 1.38 18.86 -8.55
C ARG A 245 1.22 17.42 -8.13
N ASP A 246 2.24 16.63 -8.42
CA ASP A 246 2.31 15.24 -7.99
C ASP A 246 2.64 15.13 -6.50
N TRP A 247 2.19 14.06 -5.86
CA TRP A 247 2.38 13.78 -4.45
C TRP A 247 3.85 13.69 -4.02
N ASP A 248 4.74 13.20 -4.90
CA ASP A 248 6.18 13.10 -4.67
C ASP A 248 6.82 14.49 -4.54
N THR A 249 6.44 15.41 -5.41
CA THR A 249 6.87 16.82 -5.33
C THR A 249 6.46 17.45 -4.00
N MET A 250 5.22 17.20 -3.56
CA MET A 250 4.69 17.75 -2.31
C MET A 250 5.36 17.15 -1.07
N SER A 251 5.70 15.86 -1.12
CA SER A 251 6.43 15.19 -0.04
C SER A 251 7.82 15.83 0.22
N HIS A 252 8.49 16.30 -0.82
CA HIS A 252 9.80 16.94 -0.68
C HIS A 252 9.77 18.34 -0.03
N LEU A 253 8.62 19.05 0.01
CA LEU A 253 8.53 20.40 0.58
C LEU A 253 8.84 20.43 2.07
N VAL A 254 8.49 19.38 2.80
CA VAL A 254 8.83 19.24 4.22
C VAL A 254 10.33 19.09 4.41
N GLY A 255 10.96 18.17 3.66
CA GLY A 255 12.43 17.96 3.73
C GLY A 255 13.24 19.20 3.35
N ARG A 256 12.75 20.00 2.40
CA ARG A 256 13.38 21.27 1.99
C ARG A 256 13.13 22.42 2.97
N GLY A 257 12.27 22.26 3.97
CA GLY A 257 11.90 23.32 4.90
C GLY A 257 11.05 24.42 4.26
N GLU A 258 10.22 24.07 3.27
CA GLU A 258 9.30 24.96 2.56
C GLU A 258 7.87 24.84 3.12
N ALA A 259 7.48 23.66 3.63
CA ALA A 259 6.23 23.43 4.31
C ALA A 259 6.45 22.85 5.72
N ALA A 260 5.52 23.13 6.64
CA ALA A 260 5.63 22.65 8.02
C ALA A 260 5.26 21.18 8.13
N PHE A 261 4.16 20.77 7.49
CA PHE A 261 3.58 19.44 7.64
C PHE A 261 3.17 18.81 6.31
N HIS A 262 3.19 17.47 6.29
CA HIS A 262 2.63 16.64 5.23
C HIS A 262 1.94 15.43 5.86
N ILE A 263 0.67 15.20 5.55
CA ILE A 263 -0.08 14.02 6.00
C ILE A 263 -0.09 13.03 4.83
N MET A 264 0.68 11.95 4.97
CA MET A 264 0.84 10.96 3.90
C MET A 264 1.44 9.67 4.45
N GLY A 265 1.18 8.55 3.79
CA GLY A 265 1.73 7.26 4.16
C GLY A 265 3.26 7.20 4.15
N ASP A 266 3.78 6.12 4.69
CA ASP A 266 5.22 5.92 4.91
C ASP A 266 6.07 5.77 3.63
N TRP A 267 5.47 5.63 2.44
CA TRP A 267 6.19 5.74 1.16
C TRP A 267 6.86 7.12 0.97
N THR A 268 6.39 8.16 1.69
CA THR A 268 7.08 9.45 1.80
C THR A 268 8.51 9.28 2.32
N LEU A 269 8.76 8.34 3.24
CA LEU A 269 10.10 8.06 3.75
C LEU A 269 11.06 7.62 2.65
N GLY A 270 10.59 6.76 1.73
CA GLY A 270 11.39 6.33 0.59
C GLY A 270 11.83 7.50 -0.29
N LEU A 271 10.94 8.47 -0.55
CA LEU A 271 11.25 9.69 -1.29
C LEU A 271 12.22 10.60 -0.54
N LEU A 272 11.98 10.85 0.75
CA LEU A 272 12.84 11.70 1.57
C LEU A 272 14.26 11.11 1.66
N THR A 273 14.36 9.80 1.82
CA THR A 273 15.66 9.10 1.85
C THR A 273 16.38 9.19 0.50
N ALA A 274 15.68 8.94 -0.61
CA ALA A 274 16.24 9.06 -1.96
C ALA A 274 16.64 10.50 -2.28
N GLY A 275 15.92 11.50 -1.74
CA GLY A 275 16.26 12.92 -1.84
C GLY A 275 17.43 13.36 -0.96
N GLY A 276 17.99 12.48 -0.13
CA GLY A 276 19.12 12.74 0.75
C GLY A 276 18.77 13.49 2.03
N PHE A 277 17.46 13.64 2.34
CA PHE A 277 17.01 14.29 3.58
C PHE A 277 17.21 13.39 4.79
N LYS A 278 17.50 14.00 5.94
CA LYS A 278 17.85 13.31 7.18
C LYS A 278 16.76 13.47 8.24
N GLU A 279 16.34 12.33 8.77
CA GLU A 279 15.45 12.30 9.94
C GLU A 279 16.08 13.02 11.13
N GLY A 280 15.25 13.73 11.92
CA GLY A 280 15.68 14.55 13.06
C GLY A 280 16.26 15.91 12.69
N THR A 281 16.66 16.14 11.44
CA THR A 281 17.23 17.39 10.95
C THR A 281 16.35 18.08 9.93
N ASP A 282 16.06 17.40 8.84
CA ASP A 282 15.29 17.96 7.72
C ASP A 282 13.79 17.64 7.87
N TYR A 283 13.47 16.49 8.46
CA TYR A 283 12.13 16.07 8.80
C TYR A 283 12.11 15.25 10.10
N VAL A 284 10.93 15.18 10.70
CA VAL A 284 10.58 14.21 11.74
C VAL A 284 9.27 13.52 11.35
N CYS A 285 9.11 12.29 11.81
CA CYS A 285 7.89 11.51 11.63
C CYS A 285 7.14 11.39 12.95
N ALA A 286 5.84 11.58 12.91
CA ALA A 286 4.97 11.43 14.06
C ALA A 286 3.61 10.84 13.63
N GLN A 287 2.86 10.33 14.58
CA GLN A 287 1.46 10.01 14.35
C GLN A 287 0.70 11.28 13.98
N ALA A 288 -0.17 11.21 12.97
CA ALA A 288 -1.12 12.29 12.70
C ALA A 288 -2.02 12.54 13.91
N PRO A 289 -2.54 13.78 14.09
CA PRO A 289 -3.30 14.16 15.26
C PRO A 289 -4.48 13.25 15.55
N THR A 290 -4.73 12.96 16.83
CA THR A 290 -5.92 12.23 17.29
C THR A 290 -6.52 12.91 18.50
N ASN A 291 -7.85 12.93 18.62
CA ASN A 291 -8.55 13.50 19.78
C ASN A 291 -8.72 12.50 20.94
N TRP A 292 -8.36 11.23 20.72
CA TRP A 292 -8.54 10.13 21.68
C TRP A 292 -7.23 9.65 22.34
N GLY A 293 -6.07 10.24 21.99
CA GLY A 293 -4.84 10.23 22.80
C GLY A 293 -4.13 8.89 23.00
N LYS A 294 -4.31 7.92 22.09
CA LYS A 294 -3.60 6.62 22.10
C LYS A 294 -2.76 6.45 20.84
N PRO A 295 -1.78 5.54 20.82
CA PRO A 295 -1.18 5.10 19.57
C PRO A 295 -2.24 4.59 18.61
N GLY A 296 -2.11 4.95 17.34
CA GLY A 296 -3.06 4.58 16.30
C GLY A 296 -2.38 4.24 15.00
N PHE A 297 -3.00 3.31 14.24
CA PHE A 297 -2.42 2.83 13.00
C PHE A 297 -3.52 2.57 11.97
N ILE A 298 -3.43 3.27 10.84
CA ILE A 298 -4.22 2.95 9.64
C ILE A 298 -3.32 2.12 8.73
N LEU A 299 -3.69 0.85 8.54
CA LEU A 299 -2.91 -0.15 7.83
C LEU A 299 -3.29 -0.20 6.35
N ASN A 300 -2.29 -0.24 5.48
CA ASN A 300 -2.36 -0.70 4.11
C ASN A 300 -1.29 -1.79 3.89
N SER A 301 -1.52 -2.71 2.95
CA SER A 301 -0.55 -3.71 2.54
C SER A 301 -0.61 -3.92 1.04
N ASP A 302 0.53 -3.88 0.40
CA ASP A 302 0.68 -4.31 -0.99
C ASP A 302 0.93 -5.81 -1.03
N SER A 303 0.25 -6.48 -1.94
CA SER A 303 0.36 -7.93 -2.08
C SER A 303 0.43 -8.32 -3.55
N VAL A 304 1.05 -9.45 -3.83
CA VAL A 304 1.01 -10.09 -5.15
C VAL A 304 0.05 -11.27 -5.09
N VAL A 305 -0.98 -11.22 -5.92
CA VAL A 305 -1.95 -12.30 -6.14
C VAL A 305 -1.51 -13.10 -7.36
N PHE A 306 -1.68 -14.40 -7.28
CA PHE A 306 -1.30 -15.33 -8.34
C PHE A 306 -2.55 -15.89 -9.04
N PHE A 307 -2.55 -15.83 -10.37
CA PHE A 307 -3.64 -16.33 -11.20
C PHE A 307 -3.29 -17.70 -11.78
N GLN A 308 -4.26 -18.60 -11.87
CA GLN A 308 -4.04 -19.95 -12.41
C GLN A 308 -3.39 -19.90 -13.80
N GLN A 309 -2.34 -20.69 -13.98
CA GLN A 309 -1.60 -20.81 -15.22
C GLN A 309 -1.60 -22.27 -15.69
N LYS A 310 -1.56 -22.48 -17.02
CA LYS A 310 -1.45 -23.79 -17.65
C LYS A 310 -0.01 -24.15 -18.01
N ASP A 311 0.81 -23.15 -18.26
CA ASP A 311 2.22 -23.28 -18.58
C ASP A 311 3.03 -23.59 -17.32
N PRO A 312 3.73 -24.73 -17.23
CA PRO A 312 4.48 -25.14 -16.05
C PRO A 312 5.59 -24.14 -15.66
N ASP A 313 6.16 -23.41 -16.62
CA ASP A 313 7.17 -22.39 -16.34
C ASP A 313 6.60 -21.22 -15.53
N TYR A 314 5.36 -20.81 -15.82
CA TYR A 314 4.66 -19.81 -15.02
C TYR A 314 4.26 -20.34 -13.64
N VAL A 315 3.84 -21.61 -13.54
CA VAL A 315 3.50 -22.23 -12.24
C VAL A 315 4.72 -22.27 -11.33
N GLU A 316 5.88 -22.70 -11.82
CA GLU A 316 7.12 -22.69 -11.05
C GLU A 316 7.61 -21.25 -10.79
N GLY A 317 7.41 -20.34 -11.74
CA GLY A 317 7.69 -18.92 -11.56
C GLY A 317 6.84 -18.27 -10.44
N GLN A 318 5.58 -18.66 -10.30
CA GLN A 318 4.70 -18.20 -9.21
C GLN A 318 5.23 -18.66 -7.83
N LYS A 319 5.63 -19.92 -7.71
CA LYS A 319 6.21 -20.45 -6.46
C LYS A 319 7.52 -19.71 -6.12
N LEU A 320 8.41 -19.55 -7.11
CA LEU A 320 9.67 -18.83 -6.91
C LEU A 320 9.44 -17.36 -6.53
N LEU A 321 8.47 -16.69 -7.16
CA LEU A 321 8.14 -15.29 -6.88
C LEU A 321 7.55 -15.15 -5.48
N ALA A 322 6.60 -15.99 -5.10
CA ALA A 322 5.97 -15.96 -3.78
C ALA A 322 6.97 -16.23 -2.66
N SER A 323 7.83 -17.24 -2.84
CA SER A 323 8.95 -17.55 -1.92
C SER A 323 9.95 -16.38 -1.84
N THR A 324 10.23 -15.72 -2.97
CA THR A 324 11.12 -14.55 -2.99
C THR A 324 10.50 -13.38 -2.23
N ILE A 325 9.22 -13.07 -2.46
CA ILE A 325 8.49 -12.00 -1.76
C ILE A 325 8.48 -12.22 -0.24
N LEU A 326 8.28 -13.46 0.19
CA LEU A 326 8.26 -13.77 1.62
C LEU A 326 9.65 -14.16 2.18
N SER A 327 10.73 -14.03 1.42
CA SER A 327 12.07 -14.22 2.00
C SER A 327 12.42 -13.05 2.94
N PRO A 328 13.10 -13.29 4.07
CA PRO A 328 13.55 -12.22 4.97
C PRO A 328 14.43 -11.18 4.27
N GLU A 329 15.23 -11.61 3.31
CA GLU A 329 16.10 -10.73 2.52
C GLU A 329 15.29 -9.73 1.69
N PHE A 330 14.29 -10.21 0.92
CA PHE A 330 13.41 -9.31 0.15
C PHE A 330 12.62 -8.38 1.07
N GLN A 331 12.01 -8.92 2.12
CA GLN A 331 11.25 -8.13 3.10
C GLN A 331 12.11 -7.00 3.72
N THR A 332 13.40 -7.25 3.91
CA THR A 332 14.34 -6.22 4.39
C THR A 332 14.61 -5.18 3.31
N ILE A 333 15.15 -5.60 2.16
CA ILE A 333 15.60 -4.69 1.09
C ILE A 333 14.45 -3.86 0.52
N PHE A 334 13.32 -4.51 0.26
CA PHE A 334 12.13 -3.85 -0.29
C PHE A 334 11.61 -2.77 0.66
N ASN A 335 11.44 -3.11 1.92
CA ASN A 335 10.84 -2.21 2.91
C ASN A 335 11.77 -1.05 3.31
N GLN A 336 13.09 -1.27 3.35
CA GLN A 336 14.06 -0.18 3.51
C GLN A 336 14.00 0.82 2.35
N THR A 337 13.82 0.33 1.11
CA THR A 337 13.72 1.16 -0.09
C THR A 337 12.38 1.90 -0.16
N LYS A 338 11.29 1.18 0.14
CA LYS A 338 9.90 1.67 0.03
C LYS A 338 9.52 2.64 1.16
N GLY A 339 10.13 2.49 2.35
CA GLY A 339 9.80 3.25 3.56
C GLY A 339 8.78 2.57 4.47
N SER A 340 8.22 1.44 4.06
CA SER A 340 7.26 0.62 4.82
C SER A 340 7.96 -0.31 5.81
N ILE A 341 7.20 -1.13 6.53
CA ILE A 341 7.73 -2.20 7.38
C ILE A 341 7.42 -3.58 6.79
N PRO A 342 8.23 -4.60 7.09
CA PRO A 342 8.00 -5.96 6.62
C PRO A 342 6.63 -6.51 7.01
N ALA A 343 6.03 -7.29 6.11
CA ALA A 343 4.86 -8.10 6.43
C ALA A 343 5.21 -9.31 7.32
N ARG A 344 6.50 -9.66 7.40
CA ARG A 344 7.04 -10.70 8.28
C ARG A 344 7.39 -10.14 9.65
N LEU A 345 6.97 -10.84 10.71
CA LEU A 345 7.22 -10.45 12.09
C LEU A 345 8.64 -10.78 12.60
N ASP A 346 9.34 -11.66 11.90
CA ASP A 346 10.67 -12.16 12.30
C ASP A 346 11.84 -11.39 11.64
N VAL A 347 11.56 -10.31 10.92
CA VAL A 347 12.58 -9.40 10.40
C VAL A 347 12.96 -8.38 11.47
N ASP A 348 14.25 -8.33 11.81
CA ASP A 348 14.78 -7.38 12.80
C ASP A 348 14.96 -5.98 12.17
N LEU A 349 14.19 -5.00 12.67
CA LEU A 349 14.26 -3.62 12.21
C LEU A 349 15.38 -2.80 12.89
N SER A 350 16.12 -3.35 13.85
CA SER A 350 17.22 -2.64 14.49
C SER A 350 18.40 -2.37 13.55
N ASN A 351 18.51 -3.15 12.47
CA ASN A 351 19.61 -3.08 11.51
C ASN A 351 19.16 -2.47 10.17
N GLY A 352 19.64 -1.25 9.88
CA GLY A 352 19.50 -0.60 8.58
C GLY A 352 18.11 0.00 8.29
N PHE A 353 17.13 -0.16 9.18
CA PHE A 353 15.85 0.52 9.07
C PHE A 353 15.90 1.91 9.71
N ASN A 354 15.17 2.85 9.10
CA ASN A 354 15.06 4.22 9.60
C ASN A 354 14.31 4.25 10.95
N PRO A 355 14.63 5.19 11.87
CA PRO A 355 13.88 5.35 13.12
C PRO A 355 12.36 5.46 12.96
N CYS A 356 11.86 6.06 11.86
CA CYS A 356 10.43 6.10 11.56
C CYS A 356 9.84 4.70 11.32
N GLN A 357 10.56 3.82 10.64
CA GLN A 357 10.11 2.42 10.43
C GLN A 357 10.11 1.63 11.74
N GLN A 358 11.12 1.83 12.60
CA GLN A 358 11.15 1.22 13.93
C GLN A 358 9.99 1.71 14.80
N LEU A 359 9.67 3.02 14.74
CA LEU A 359 8.50 3.60 15.41
C LEU A 359 7.20 3.02 14.83
N SER A 360 7.12 2.85 13.51
CA SER A 360 5.96 2.23 12.84
C SER A 360 5.66 0.83 13.39
N GLN A 361 6.69 -0.03 13.52
CA GLN A 361 6.52 -1.38 14.07
C GLN A 361 6.04 -1.35 15.53
N LYS A 362 6.63 -0.48 16.35
CA LYS A 362 6.22 -0.31 17.74
C LYS A 362 4.78 0.16 17.87
N ASP A 363 4.37 1.14 17.06
CA ASP A 363 3.04 1.70 17.09
C ASP A 363 1.99 0.73 16.50
N LEU A 364 2.37 -0.11 15.53
CA LEU A 364 1.52 -1.19 15.02
C LEU A 364 1.15 -2.13 16.17
N GLN A 365 2.12 -2.63 16.92
CA GLN A 365 1.86 -3.51 18.06
C GLN A 365 1.02 -2.81 19.14
N ALA A 366 1.36 -1.57 19.49
CA ALA A 366 0.60 -0.80 20.48
C ALA A 366 -0.86 -0.55 20.02
N SER A 367 -1.08 -0.42 18.72
CA SER A 367 -2.42 -0.23 18.14
C SER A 367 -3.24 -1.52 18.12
N ILE A 368 -2.59 -2.67 17.90
CA ILE A 368 -3.22 -3.99 18.04
C ILE A 368 -3.67 -4.19 19.49
N ASP A 369 -2.76 -4.03 20.43
CA ASP A 369 -3.02 -4.21 21.86
C ASP A 369 -4.07 -3.22 22.39
N GLY A 370 -4.08 -2.00 21.85
CA GLY A 370 -5.00 -0.91 22.22
C GLY A 370 -6.34 -0.92 21.51
N GLY A 371 -6.56 -1.80 20.52
CA GLY A 371 -7.79 -1.89 19.72
C GLY A 371 -7.99 -0.68 18.79
N THR A 372 -6.92 0.02 18.44
CA THR A 372 -6.93 1.22 17.61
C THR A 372 -6.43 1.01 16.18
N LEU A 373 -6.00 -0.22 15.86
CA LEU A 373 -5.67 -0.61 14.50
C LEU A 373 -6.93 -0.64 13.63
N VAL A 374 -6.84 -0.01 12.46
CA VAL A 374 -7.85 -0.10 11.40
C VAL A 374 -7.17 -0.31 10.05
N ARG A 375 -7.94 -0.78 9.06
CA ARG A 375 -7.47 -0.85 7.66
C ARG A 375 -7.89 0.41 6.92
N SER A 376 -7.08 0.84 5.95
CA SER A 376 -7.33 2.04 5.15
C SER A 376 -8.48 1.84 4.16
N MET A 377 -9.42 2.76 4.15
CA MET A 377 -10.46 2.85 3.13
C MET A 377 -9.87 3.43 1.83
N ALA A 378 -9.15 4.54 1.91
CA ALA A 378 -8.59 5.23 0.75
C ALA A 378 -7.62 4.33 -0.05
N HIS A 379 -6.96 3.36 0.61
CA HIS A 379 -6.01 2.43 -0.02
C HIS A 379 -6.56 1.02 -0.24
N ASN A 380 -7.90 0.90 -0.36
CA ASN A 380 -8.56 -0.32 -0.81
C ASN A 380 -8.38 -1.53 0.11
N MET A 381 -8.43 -1.31 1.43
CA MET A 381 -8.23 -2.38 2.41
C MET A 381 -9.51 -2.77 3.18
N THR A 382 -10.65 -2.09 2.93
CA THR A 382 -11.89 -2.29 3.71
C THR A 382 -13.10 -2.64 2.85
N ILE A 383 -13.75 -1.65 2.25
CA ILE A 383 -15.01 -1.75 1.51
C ILE A 383 -14.78 -2.04 0.01
N PRO A 384 -15.79 -2.56 -0.72
CA PRO A 384 -15.70 -2.83 -2.15
C PRO A 384 -15.31 -1.59 -2.98
N GLN A 385 -14.58 -1.82 -4.08
CA GLN A 385 -14.01 -0.74 -4.90
C GLN A 385 -15.06 0.28 -5.38
N LYS A 386 -16.28 -0.16 -5.72
CA LYS A 386 -17.33 0.75 -6.21
C LYS A 386 -17.77 1.72 -5.12
N VAL A 387 -18.01 1.22 -3.91
CA VAL A 387 -18.39 2.03 -2.74
C VAL A 387 -17.26 2.99 -2.37
N ARG A 388 -16.03 2.49 -2.31
CA ARG A 388 -14.84 3.30 -2.07
C ARG A 388 -14.70 4.42 -3.11
N GLY A 389 -14.84 4.11 -4.39
CA GLY A 389 -14.75 5.10 -5.47
C GLY A 389 -15.76 6.23 -5.29
N ALA A 390 -17.02 5.91 -5.00
CA ALA A 390 -18.06 6.90 -4.75
C ALA A 390 -17.76 7.81 -3.55
N ILE A 391 -17.19 7.27 -2.46
CA ILE A 391 -16.74 8.05 -1.31
C ILE A 391 -15.59 8.99 -1.72
N MET A 392 -14.59 8.49 -2.43
CA MET A 392 -13.43 9.28 -2.86
C MET A 392 -13.83 10.41 -3.82
N ASP A 393 -14.74 10.14 -4.75
CA ASP A 393 -15.28 11.14 -5.67
C ASP A 393 -15.94 12.28 -4.91
N THR A 394 -16.75 11.97 -3.87
CA THR A 394 -17.38 12.98 -3.02
C THR A 394 -16.34 13.80 -2.24
N VAL A 395 -15.29 13.17 -1.71
CA VAL A 395 -14.20 13.89 -1.01
C VAL A 395 -13.48 14.85 -1.96
N THR A 396 -13.18 14.40 -3.18
CA THR A 396 -12.53 15.22 -4.21
C THR A 396 -13.44 16.37 -4.68
N GLU A 397 -14.74 16.11 -4.88
CA GLU A 397 -15.72 17.14 -5.21
C GLU A 397 -15.82 18.19 -4.10
N PHE A 398 -15.79 17.78 -2.84
CA PHE A 398 -15.78 18.69 -1.70
C PHE A 398 -14.56 19.62 -1.72
N VAL A 399 -13.37 19.11 -2.04
CA VAL A 399 -12.17 19.94 -2.18
C VAL A 399 -12.30 20.92 -3.34
N ALA A 400 -12.82 20.44 -4.48
CA ALA A 400 -12.96 21.25 -5.70
C ALA A 400 -14.09 22.30 -5.62
N THR A 401 -15.04 22.13 -4.69
CA THR A 401 -16.25 22.98 -4.55
C THR A 401 -16.25 23.67 -3.21
N PRO A 402 -15.63 24.86 -3.08
CA PRO A 402 -15.52 25.58 -1.79
C PRO A 402 -16.85 25.91 -1.14
N ASP A 403 -17.91 26.10 -1.92
CA ASP A 403 -19.26 26.46 -1.44
C ASP A 403 -20.09 25.24 -1.00
N MET A 404 -19.63 24.00 -1.25
CA MET A 404 -20.29 22.79 -0.75
C MET A 404 -20.17 22.73 0.77
N THR A 405 -21.31 22.69 1.47
CA THR A 405 -21.29 22.62 2.93
C THR A 405 -20.84 21.24 3.43
N ALA A 406 -20.32 21.18 4.64
CA ALA A 406 -19.95 19.90 5.27
C ALA A 406 -21.16 18.95 5.42
N GLN A 407 -22.36 19.53 5.66
CA GLN A 407 -23.60 18.76 5.74
C GLN A 407 -23.97 18.15 4.38
N ASP A 408 -23.87 18.93 3.29
CA ASP A 408 -24.16 18.44 1.94
C ASP A 408 -23.15 17.34 1.54
N ALA A 409 -21.87 17.51 1.88
CA ALA A 409 -20.83 16.53 1.61
C ALA A 409 -21.07 15.21 2.34
N ALA A 410 -21.42 15.24 3.63
CA ALA A 410 -21.74 14.05 4.40
C ALA A 410 -22.97 13.31 3.85
N SER A 411 -24.00 14.05 3.45
CA SER A 411 -25.21 13.50 2.82
C SER A 411 -24.89 12.89 1.45
N ALA A 412 -24.17 13.61 0.59
CA ALA A 412 -23.77 13.14 -0.74
C ALA A 412 -22.89 11.89 -0.67
N MET A 413 -21.94 11.82 0.29
CA MET A 413 -21.09 10.65 0.52
C MET A 413 -21.94 9.41 0.83
N ALA A 414 -22.91 9.55 1.75
CA ALA A 414 -23.78 8.46 2.14
C ALA A 414 -24.66 7.99 0.97
N ASP A 415 -25.29 8.93 0.25
CA ASP A 415 -26.15 8.64 -0.92
C ASP A 415 -25.36 7.95 -2.04
N ALA A 416 -24.15 8.44 -2.32
CA ALA A 416 -23.26 7.86 -3.32
C ALA A 416 -22.79 6.45 -2.94
N ALA A 417 -22.45 6.23 -1.65
CA ALA A 417 -22.08 4.91 -1.14
C ALA A 417 -23.24 3.93 -1.21
N GLU A 418 -24.44 4.33 -0.76
CA GLU A 418 -25.66 3.51 -0.77
C GLU A 418 -26.05 3.07 -2.20
N ALA A 419 -25.87 3.95 -3.18
CA ALA A 419 -26.13 3.63 -4.58
C ALA A 419 -25.19 2.56 -5.19
N GLN A 420 -24.09 2.22 -4.52
CA GLN A 420 -23.09 1.24 -4.97
C GLN A 420 -23.13 -0.08 -4.16
N MET A 421 -23.95 -0.15 -3.11
CA MET A 421 -24.17 -1.37 -2.31
C MET A 421 -25.22 -2.28 -2.94
#